data_7e225fadba74dfdb6ebdd5079dbad700
#
_entry.id   7e225fadba74dfdb6ebdd5079dbad700
#
_cell.length_a   1.000
_cell.length_b   1.000
_cell.length_c   1.000
_cell.angle_alpha   90.00
_cell.angle_beta   90.00
_cell.angle_gamma   90.00
#
_symmetry.space_group_name_H-M   'P 1'
#
loop_
_entity.id
_entity.type
_entity.pdbx_description
1 polymer ?
#
loop_
_entity_poly.entity_id
_entity_poly.type
_entity_poly.pdbx_seq_one_letter_code
_entity_poly.pdbx_strand_id
1 'polypeptide(L)'
;MNAVGIDVSKGKSTVAVLRPFGEVVASPFDVIHNDNDLKRLVKLIRSLPGESKVVMEYTGTYFEPIAQFLHNNGIFVSVVNALLVHNYGGNSLRKVKTDKKDALKLASYALDRWTELDEYVPADEQRKILKLLNRQYNQSIKIQTTMKNNLISLTDSVFPGINRLFTSLERQSDGHEKWVDFVLKFSHSECISKKSFSFFLKS
;
A
#
# COMPACT_ATOMS: atom_id res chain seq x y z
N MET A 1 23.41 -16.49 16.65
CA MET A 1 22.55 -15.85 15.65
C MET A 1 21.17 -16.46 15.73
N ASN A 2 20.12 -15.66 15.93
CA ASN A 2 18.73 -16.11 15.90
C ASN A 2 17.97 -15.20 14.92
N ALA A 3 17.43 -15.77 13.86
CA ALA A 3 16.62 -15.04 12.89
C ALA A 3 15.14 -15.22 13.22
N VAL A 4 14.46 -14.11 13.46
CA VAL A 4 13.04 -14.07 13.76
C VAL A 4 12.31 -13.54 12.53
N GLY A 5 11.65 -14.42 11.80
CA GLY A 5 10.83 -14.04 10.65
C GLY A 5 9.39 -13.75 11.09
N ILE A 6 8.88 -12.61 10.72
CA ILE A 6 7.51 -12.17 11.04
C ILE A 6 6.73 -11.90 9.75
N ASP A 7 5.76 -12.74 9.46
CA ASP A 7 4.77 -12.47 8.43
C ASP A 7 3.60 -11.69 9.02
N VAL A 8 3.43 -10.44 8.55
CA VAL A 8 2.52 -9.47 9.15
C VAL A 8 1.20 -9.42 8.38
N SER A 9 0.10 -9.66 9.08
CA SER A 9 -1.28 -9.51 8.60
C SER A 9 -2.04 -8.45 9.42
N LYS A 10 -3.25 -8.14 9.01
CA LYS A 10 -4.11 -7.22 9.76
C LYS A 10 -4.52 -7.83 11.10
N GLY A 11 -4.05 -7.25 12.21
CA GLY A 11 -4.43 -7.63 13.58
C GLY A 11 -3.69 -8.83 14.17
N LYS A 12 -2.92 -9.58 13.37
CA LYS A 12 -2.07 -10.69 13.82
C LYS A 12 -0.83 -10.84 12.95
N SER A 13 0.19 -11.51 13.47
CA SER A 13 1.37 -11.92 12.72
C SER A 13 1.71 -13.37 13.01
N THR A 14 2.29 -14.05 12.03
CA THR A 14 2.90 -15.36 12.24
C THR A 14 4.41 -15.19 12.42
N VAL A 15 4.95 -15.77 13.47
CA VAL A 15 6.36 -15.65 13.88
C VAL A 15 7.03 -16.99 13.83
N ALA A 16 8.23 -17.06 13.27
CA ALA A 16 9.11 -18.25 13.32
C ALA A 16 10.52 -17.83 13.73
N VAL A 17 11.22 -18.72 14.45
CA VAL A 17 12.61 -18.46 14.87
C VAL A 17 13.50 -19.60 14.37
N LEU A 18 14.50 -19.21 13.59
CA LEU A 18 15.52 -20.10 13.05
C LEU A 18 16.92 -19.73 13.53
N ARG A 19 17.79 -20.72 13.58
CA ARG A 19 19.25 -20.59 13.68
C ARG A 19 19.93 -21.09 12.42
N PRO A 20 21.25 -20.83 12.27
CA PRO A 20 22.03 -21.39 11.16
C PRO A 20 21.81 -22.88 10.97
N PHE A 21 22.00 -23.36 9.74
CA PHE A 21 21.80 -24.75 9.33
C PHE A 21 20.35 -25.27 9.41
N GLY A 22 19.36 -24.36 9.46
CA GLY A 22 17.94 -24.72 9.45
C GLY A 22 17.40 -25.22 10.79
N GLU A 23 18.11 -24.99 11.91
CA GLU A 23 17.63 -25.32 13.24
C GLU A 23 16.38 -24.48 13.56
N VAL A 24 15.25 -25.13 13.80
CA VAL A 24 13.99 -24.49 14.19
C VAL A 24 13.96 -24.33 15.70
N VAL A 25 14.18 -23.11 16.20
CA VAL A 25 14.14 -22.78 17.62
C VAL A 25 12.70 -22.63 18.12
N ALA A 26 11.85 -21.97 17.31
CA ALA A 26 10.43 -21.89 17.56
C ALA A 26 9.67 -22.17 16.25
N SER A 27 8.82 -23.19 16.26
CA SER A 27 7.90 -23.47 15.16
C SER A 27 6.94 -22.30 14.95
N PRO A 28 6.44 -22.08 13.73
CA PRO A 28 5.57 -20.95 13.45
C PRO A 28 4.35 -20.87 14.38
N PHE A 29 4.18 -19.74 15.03
CA PHE A 29 3.08 -19.43 15.95
C PHE A 29 2.51 -18.05 15.67
N ASP A 30 1.24 -17.85 16.02
CA ASP A 30 0.55 -16.58 15.85
C ASP A 30 0.73 -15.66 17.05
N VAL A 31 0.90 -14.36 16.76
CA VAL A 31 0.98 -13.27 17.74
C VAL A 31 -0.09 -12.26 17.39
N ILE A 32 -1.02 -12.01 18.31
CA ILE A 32 -2.06 -10.99 18.14
C ILE A 32 -1.44 -9.61 18.42
N HIS A 33 -1.87 -8.59 17.66
CA HIS A 33 -1.36 -7.22 17.82
C HIS A 33 -1.98 -6.52 19.03
N ASN A 34 -1.83 -7.10 20.21
CA ASN A 34 -2.16 -6.51 21.48
C ASN A 34 -0.90 -6.39 22.35
N ASP A 35 -0.98 -5.53 23.34
CA ASP A 35 0.15 -5.22 24.23
C ASP A 35 0.73 -6.45 24.93
N ASN A 36 -0.13 -7.39 25.36
CA ASN A 36 0.29 -8.57 26.09
C ASN A 36 1.10 -9.53 25.22
N ASP A 37 0.61 -9.82 24.02
CA ASP A 37 1.26 -10.77 23.12
C ASP A 37 2.54 -10.17 22.52
N LEU A 38 2.55 -8.88 22.20
CA LEU A 38 3.77 -8.18 21.77
C LEU A 38 4.83 -8.15 22.87
N LYS A 39 4.46 -7.93 24.14
CA LYS A 39 5.38 -8.03 25.28
C LYS A 39 5.90 -9.45 25.48
N ARG A 40 5.07 -10.47 25.26
CA ARG A 40 5.51 -11.89 25.26
C ARG A 40 6.52 -12.18 24.16
N LEU A 41 6.28 -11.64 22.95
CA LEU A 41 7.23 -11.75 21.83
C LEU A 41 8.58 -11.12 22.17
N VAL A 42 8.58 -9.91 22.74
CA VAL A 42 9.81 -9.23 23.20
C VAL A 42 10.55 -10.09 24.21
N LYS A 43 9.85 -10.66 25.23
CA LYS A 43 10.46 -11.54 26.23
C LYS A 43 11.05 -12.79 25.59
N LEU A 44 10.35 -13.41 24.64
CA LEU A 44 10.86 -14.56 23.91
C LEU A 44 12.15 -14.22 23.17
N ILE A 45 12.17 -13.14 22.39
CA ILE A 45 13.35 -12.74 21.60
C ILE A 45 14.53 -12.45 22.52
N ARG A 46 14.32 -11.76 23.65
CA ARG A 46 15.37 -11.47 24.63
C ARG A 46 15.88 -12.70 25.38
N SER A 47 15.07 -13.76 25.50
CA SER A 47 15.50 -15.00 26.14
C SER A 47 16.38 -15.86 25.24
N LEU A 48 16.46 -15.58 23.96
CA LEU A 48 17.28 -16.34 23.01
C LEU A 48 18.77 -16.05 23.26
N PRO A 49 19.61 -17.08 23.36
CA PRO A 49 21.04 -16.88 23.58
C PRO A 49 21.71 -16.31 22.31
N GLY A 50 22.51 -15.26 22.48
CA GLY A 50 23.24 -14.60 21.39
C GLY A 50 22.44 -13.53 20.67
N GLU A 51 22.98 -13.07 19.54
CA GLU A 51 22.39 -11.99 18.76
C GLU A 51 21.11 -12.45 18.04
N SER A 52 20.06 -11.62 18.10
CA SER A 52 18.78 -11.87 17.44
C SER A 52 18.44 -10.71 16.51
N LYS A 53 18.06 -11.03 15.26
CA LYS A 53 17.54 -10.05 14.31
C LYS A 53 16.12 -10.44 13.88
N VAL A 54 15.23 -9.47 13.92
CA VAL A 54 13.84 -9.63 13.43
C VAL A 54 13.77 -9.15 12.01
N VAL A 55 13.17 -9.93 11.14
CA VAL A 55 12.91 -9.54 9.74
C VAL A 55 11.44 -9.68 9.43
N MET A 56 10.87 -8.64 8.84
CA MET A 56 9.50 -8.61 8.33
C MET A 56 9.44 -8.00 6.95
N GLU A 57 8.41 -8.36 6.22
CA GLU A 57 8.18 -7.85 4.87
C GLU A 57 7.46 -6.51 4.90
N TYR A 58 7.83 -5.61 3.98
CA TYR A 58 7.15 -4.34 3.77
C TYR A 58 5.77 -4.58 3.15
N THR A 59 4.75 -4.77 3.97
CA THR A 59 3.35 -5.01 3.57
C THR A 59 2.46 -3.85 3.97
N GLY A 60 2.37 -2.84 3.11
CA GLY A 60 1.52 -1.67 3.34
C GLY A 60 1.84 -0.91 4.64
N THR A 61 0.85 -0.75 5.53
CA THR A 61 0.99 -0.01 6.81
C THR A 61 0.96 -0.92 8.05
N TYR A 62 0.68 -2.21 7.87
CA TYR A 62 0.45 -3.11 9.01
C TYR A 62 1.73 -3.48 9.76
N PHE A 63 2.89 -3.44 9.11
CA PHE A 63 4.17 -3.74 9.75
C PHE A 63 4.64 -2.63 10.70
N GLU A 64 4.31 -1.35 10.42
CA GLU A 64 4.86 -0.19 11.16
C GLU A 64 4.64 -0.26 12.69
N PRO A 65 3.42 -0.53 13.20
CA PRO A 65 3.21 -0.58 14.65
C PRO A 65 4.07 -1.65 15.34
N ILE A 66 4.24 -2.81 14.68
CA ILE A 66 5.02 -3.92 15.24
C ILE A 66 6.51 -3.60 15.18
N ALA A 67 6.99 -3.13 14.03
CA ALA A 67 8.39 -2.74 13.84
C ALA A 67 8.78 -1.67 14.86
N GLN A 68 7.94 -0.63 15.02
CA GLN A 68 8.18 0.43 15.99
C GLN A 68 8.14 -0.07 17.43
N PHE A 69 7.18 -0.96 17.78
CA PHE A 69 7.11 -1.54 19.11
C PHE A 69 8.37 -2.35 19.46
N LEU A 70 8.83 -3.20 18.55
CA LEU A 70 10.03 -4.00 18.74
C LEU A 70 11.30 -3.13 18.80
N HIS A 71 11.42 -2.16 17.88
CA HIS A 71 12.54 -1.21 17.87
C HIS A 71 12.61 -0.38 19.16
N ASN A 72 11.47 0.14 19.66
CA ASN A 72 11.40 0.89 20.92
C ASN A 72 11.75 0.02 22.15
N ASN A 73 11.66 -1.30 22.00
CA ASN A 73 12.14 -2.25 23.02
C ASN A 73 13.60 -2.70 22.80
N GLY A 74 14.38 -2.00 21.94
CA GLY A 74 15.79 -2.28 21.71
C GLY A 74 16.07 -3.59 20.98
N ILE A 75 15.09 -4.08 20.17
CA ILE A 75 15.27 -5.25 19.31
C ILE A 75 15.65 -4.76 17.93
N PHE A 76 16.69 -5.35 17.34
CA PHE A 76 17.05 -5.12 15.93
C PHE A 76 15.92 -5.60 15.03
N VAL A 77 15.36 -4.70 14.26
CA VAL A 77 14.29 -4.99 13.28
C VAL A 77 14.78 -4.58 11.90
N SER A 78 14.58 -5.42 10.91
CA SER A 78 14.77 -5.09 9.48
C SER A 78 13.47 -5.27 8.73
N VAL A 79 13.12 -4.27 7.91
CA VAL A 79 11.92 -4.32 7.06
C VAL A 79 12.37 -4.42 5.63
N VAL A 80 12.16 -5.57 5.03
CA VAL A 80 12.68 -5.90 3.70
C VAL A 80 11.61 -5.76 2.61
N ASN A 81 12.06 -5.48 1.39
CA ASN A 81 11.16 -5.39 0.24
C ASN A 81 10.57 -6.77 -0.08
N ALA A 82 9.25 -6.84 -0.21
CA ALA A 82 8.49 -8.02 -0.59
C ALA A 82 9.06 -8.74 -1.84
N LEU A 83 9.52 -7.97 -2.82
CA LEU A 83 10.07 -8.52 -4.07
C LEU A 83 11.36 -9.32 -3.82
N LEU A 84 12.21 -8.86 -2.90
CA LEU A 84 13.47 -9.57 -2.55
C LEU A 84 13.16 -10.91 -1.88
N VAL A 85 12.22 -10.92 -0.94
CA VAL A 85 11.78 -12.16 -0.27
C VAL A 85 11.04 -13.08 -1.22
N HIS A 86 10.22 -12.53 -2.11
CA HIS A 86 9.51 -13.33 -3.12
C HIS A 86 10.49 -14.09 -4.03
N ASN A 87 11.55 -13.43 -4.50
CA ASN A 87 12.56 -14.03 -5.37
C ASN A 87 13.49 -15.00 -4.63
N TYR A 88 13.59 -14.89 -3.31
CA TYR A 88 14.38 -15.79 -2.48
C TYR A 88 13.73 -17.19 -2.44
N GLY A 89 14.49 -18.24 -2.81
CA GLY A 89 14.02 -19.62 -2.83
C GLY A 89 13.00 -19.96 -3.94
N GLY A 90 13.04 -19.27 -5.07
CA GLY A 90 12.05 -19.23 -6.14
C GLY A 90 11.79 -20.48 -7.00
N ASN A 91 12.41 -21.65 -6.76
CA ASN A 91 12.37 -22.81 -7.67
C ASN A 91 11.30 -23.90 -7.33
N SER A 92 10.33 -23.63 -6.48
CA SER A 92 9.26 -24.60 -6.19
C SER A 92 8.09 -24.43 -7.13
N LEU A 93 7.83 -25.42 -7.98
CA LEU A 93 6.72 -25.48 -8.95
C LEU A 93 5.32 -25.53 -8.32
N ARG A 94 5.19 -25.83 -7.02
CA ARG A 94 3.93 -25.82 -6.27
C ARG A 94 4.05 -24.96 -5.02
N LYS A 95 3.72 -23.67 -5.16
CA LYS A 95 3.68 -22.72 -4.03
C LYS A 95 2.34 -22.83 -3.29
N VAL A 96 2.24 -23.71 -2.31
CA VAL A 96 1.19 -23.57 -1.29
C VAL A 96 1.63 -22.42 -0.40
N LYS A 97 1.02 -21.25 -0.59
CA LYS A 97 1.25 -20.07 0.24
C LYS A 97 0.55 -20.28 1.59
N THR A 98 1.29 -20.19 2.69
CA THR A 98 0.76 -20.16 4.06
C THR A 98 1.62 -19.21 4.89
N ASP A 99 0.99 -18.46 5.77
CA ASP A 99 1.66 -17.50 6.67
C ASP A 99 2.82 -18.17 7.45
N LYS A 100 2.66 -19.45 7.82
CA LYS A 100 3.71 -20.24 8.48
C LYS A 100 4.96 -20.44 7.62
N LYS A 101 4.77 -20.72 6.33
CA LYS A 101 5.89 -20.87 5.38
C LYS A 101 6.54 -19.52 5.08
N ASP A 102 5.74 -18.47 5.03
CA ASP A 102 6.23 -17.13 4.76
C ASP A 102 7.07 -16.61 5.94
N ALA A 103 6.66 -16.87 7.20
CA ALA A 103 7.46 -16.56 8.38
C ALA A 103 8.80 -17.34 8.41
N LEU A 104 8.78 -18.65 8.09
CA LEU A 104 10.01 -19.45 7.97
C LEU A 104 10.93 -18.94 6.85
N LYS A 105 10.35 -18.57 5.71
CA LYS A 105 11.08 -18.01 4.58
C LYS A 105 11.77 -16.71 4.93
N LEU A 106 11.08 -15.82 5.65
CA LEU A 106 11.65 -14.58 6.18
C LEU A 106 12.81 -14.82 7.14
N ALA A 107 12.68 -15.79 8.04
CA ALA A 107 13.76 -16.17 8.95
C ALA A 107 14.97 -16.77 8.20
N SER A 108 14.75 -17.62 7.18
CA SER A 108 15.82 -18.15 6.35
C SER A 108 16.51 -17.05 5.54
N TYR A 109 15.74 -16.14 4.94
CA TYR A 109 16.28 -14.97 4.24
C TYR A 109 17.17 -14.13 5.16
N ALA A 110 16.73 -13.93 6.40
CA ALA A 110 17.49 -13.18 7.40
C ALA A 110 18.84 -13.85 7.74
N LEU A 111 18.89 -15.17 7.84
CA LEU A 111 20.14 -15.89 8.08
C LEU A 111 21.13 -15.75 6.91
N ASP A 112 20.64 -15.90 5.68
CA ASP A 112 21.50 -15.83 4.51
C ASP A 112 22.00 -14.41 4.21
N ARG A 113 21.26 -13.40 4.64
CA ARG A 113 21.56 -11.97 4.44
C ARG A 113 21.91 -11.23 5.72
N TRP A 114 22.36 -11.94 6.74
CA TRP A 114 22.57 -11.44 8.09
C TRP A 114 23.34 -10.11 8.18
N THR A 115 24.41 -9.99 7.41
CA THR A 115 25.27 -8.79 7.40
C THR A 115 24.76 -7.68 6.50
N GLU A 116 23.81 -7.99 5.62
CA GLU A 116 23.21 -7.03 4.66
C GLU A 116 21.90 -6.41 5.18
N LEU A 117 21.42 -6.86 6.35
CA LEU A 117 20.18 -6.37 6.91
C LEU A 117 20.36 -4.96 7.47
N ASP A 118 19.61 -4.01 6.93
CA ASP A 118 19.53 -2.65 7.46
C ASP A 118 18.58 -2.58 8.65
N GLU A 119 18.96 -1.83 9.68
CA GLU A 119 18.10 -1.61 10.82
C GLU A 119 16.96 -0.65 10.47
N TYR A 120 15.75 -1.01 10.89
CA TYR A 120 14.57 -0.19 10.75
C TYR A 120 14.67 1.10 11.55
N VAL A 121 14.57 2.22 10.89
CA VAL A 121 14.48 3.54 11.52
C VAL A 121 13.04 4.04 11.35
N PRO A 122 12.33 4.32 12.45
CA PRO A 122 10.98 4.89 12.37
C PRO A 122 10.97 6.17 11.55
N ALA A 123 10.06 6.28 10.61
CA ALA A 123 9.90 7.51 9.84
C ALA A 123 9.42 8.64 10.76
N ASP A 124 9.95 9.84 10.52
CA ASP A 124 9.48 11.07 11.15
C ASP A 124 7.98 11.28 10.93
N GLU A 125 7.29 11.81 11.94
CA GLU A 125 5.84 12.00 11.94
C GLU A 125 5.38 12.91 10.78
N GLN A 126 6.12 13.97 10.49
CA GLN A 126 5.82 14.86 9.37
C GLN A 126 5.90 14.11 8.04
N ARG A 127 6.88 13.24 7.89
CA ARG A 127 7.04 12.41 6.69
C ARG A 127 5.91 11.38 6.53
N LYS A 128 5.39 10.84 7.63
CA LYS A 128 4.22 9.94 7.62
C LYS A 128 2.97 10.68 7.15
N ILE A 129 2.74 11.88 7.69
CA ILE A 129 1.60 12.73 7.31
C ILE A 129 1.69 13.09 5.83
N LEU A 130 2.86 13.53 5.33
CA LEU A 130 3.05 13.85 3.92
C LEU A 130 2.79 12.65 2.99
N LYS A 131 3.25 11.46 3.36
CA LYS A 131 2.95 10.22 2.60
C LYS A 131 1.45 9.92 2.57
N LEU A 132 0.76 10.11 3.69
CA LEU A 132 -0.69 9.90 3.78
C LEU A 132 -1.44 10.89 2.88
N LEU A 133 -1.13 12.18 2.99
CA LEU A 133 -1.74 13.25 2.18
C LEU A 133 -1.49 13.02 0.68
N ASN A 134 -0.27 12.67 0.30
CA ASN A 134 0.05 12.37 -1.10
C ASN A 134 -0.74 11.17 -1.63
N ARG A 135 -0.94 10.13 -0.81
CA ARG A 135 -1.78 8.97 -1.18
C ARG A 135 -3.23 9.39 -1.40
N GLN A 136 -3.80 10.19 -0.49
CA GLN A 136 -5.17 10.68 -0.60
C GLN A 136 -5.34 11.60 -1.81
N TYR A 137 -4.40 12.51 -2.04
CA TYR A 137 -4.39 13.37 -3.22
C TYR A 137 -4.42 12.55 -4.52
N ASN A 138 -3.50 11.60 -4.66
CA ASN A 138 -3.44 10.74 -5.85
C ASN A 138 -4.72 9.90 -6.04
N GLN A 139 -5.35 9.46 -4.95
CA GLN A 139 -6.62 8.76 -5.01
C GLN A 139 -7.75 9.67 -5.50
N SER A 140 -7.81 10.91 -5.02
CA SER A 140 -8.80 11.91 -5.46
C SER A 140 -8.64 12.23 -6.96
N ILE A 141 -7.41 12.42 -7.43
CA ILE A 141 -7.13 12.63 -8.87
C ILE A 141 -7.58 11.42 -9.72
N LYS A 142 -7.35 10.19 -9.25
CA LYS A 142 -7.83 8.99 -9.97
C LYS A 142 -9.36 8.96 -10.07
N ILE A 143 -10.05 9.29 -8.98
CA ILE A 143 -11.53 9.35 -8.96
C ILE A 143 -12.01 10.42 -9.93
N GLN A 144 -11.44 11.62 -9.87
CA GLN A 144 -11.77 12.73 -10.79
C GLN A 144 -11.60 12.30 -12.25
N THR A 145 -10.45 11.71 -12.60
CA THR A 145 -10.17 11.24 -13.96
C THR A 145 -11.18 10.17 -14.42
N THR A 146 -11.51 9.23 -13.53
CA THR A 146 -12.50 8.18 -13.83
C THR A 146 -13.88 8.78 -14.08
N MET A 147 -14.32 9.71 -13.23
CA MET A 147 -15.61 10.41 -13.40
C MET A 147 -15.65 11.22 -14.68
N LYS A 148 -14.56 11.93 -15.01
CA LYS A 148 -14.45 12.70 -16.28
C LYS A 148 -14.55 11.78 -17.49
N ASN A 149 -13.83 10.65 -17.50
CA ASN A 149 -13.89 9.69 -18.59
C ASN A 149 -15.28 9.05 -18.74
N ASN A 150 -15.95 8.75 -17.64
CA ASN A 150 -17.32 8.24 -17.66
C ASN A 150 -18.29 9.28 -18.23
N LEU A 151 -18.16 10.55 -17.82
CA LEU A 151 -18.98 11.63 -18.35
C LEU A 151 -18.76 11.81 -19.87
N ILE A 152 -17.52 11.81 -20.34
CA ILE A 152 -17.20 11.85 -21.77
C ILE A 152 -17.86 10.69 -22.50
N SER A 153 -17.74 9.46 -22.00
CA SER A 153 -18.35 8.29 -22.62
C SER A 153 -19.88 8.38 -22.70
N LEU A 154 -20.52 8.88 -21.64
CA LEU A 154 -21.97 9.09 -21.64
C LEU A 154 -22.40 10.20 -22.63
N THR A 155 -21.64 11.29 -22.66
CA THR A 155 -21.99 12.42 -23.56
C THR A 155 -21.70 12.11 -25.02
N ASP A 156 -20.71 11.28 -25.33
CA ASP A 156 -20.42 10.86 -26.71
C ASP A 156 -21.57 10.07 -27.35
N SER A 157 -22.44 9.45 -26.57
CA SER A 157 -23.63 8.76 -27.11
C SER A 157 -24.70 9.72 -27.62
N VAL A 158 -24.79 10.94 -27.08
CA VAL A 158 -25.80 11.96 -27.40
C VAL A 158 -25.22 13.21 -28.04
N PHE A 159 -23.93 13.43 -27.85
CA PHE A 159 -23.19 14.60 -28.31
C PHE A 159 -21.74 14.23 -28.66
N PRO A 160 -21.52 13.47 -29.76
CA PRO A 160 -20.19 12.95 -30.09
C PRO A 160 -19.13 14.06 -30.20
N GLY A 161 -18.06 13.95 -29.41
CA GLY A 161 -16.92 14.85 -29.45
C GLY A 161 -17.15 16.23 -28.83
N ILE A 162 -18.21 16.43 -28.05
CA ILE A 162 -18.53 17.74 -27.42
C ILE A 162 -17.37 18.27 -26.59
N ASN A 163 -16.67 17.43 -25.86
CA ASN A 163 -15.53 17.78 -25.04
C ASN A 163 -14.34 18.34 -25.85
N ARG A 164 -14.29 18.12 -27.16
CA ARG A 164 -13.25 18.63 -28.06
C ARG A 164 -13.60 19.97 -28.72
N LEU A 165 -14.86 20.38 -28.65
CA LEU A 165 -15.32 21.65 -29.24
C LEU A 165 -14.94 22.86 -28.37
N PHE A 166 -14.65 22.65 -27.09
CA PHE A 166 -14.27 23.68 -26.15
C PHE A 166 -12.77 23.60 -25.85
N THR A 167 -12.00 24.54 -26.36
CA THR A 167 -10.52 24.58 -26.20
C THR A 167 -10.07 25.43 -25.01
N SER A 168 -11.00 26.03 -24.27
CA SER A 168 -10.67 26.86 -23.10
C SER A 168 -10.22 26.04 -21.92
N LEU A 169 -9.24 26.55 -21.19
CA LEU A 169 -8.79 25.99 -19.91
C LEU A 169 -9.94 25.92 -18.89
N GLU A 170 -9.79 25.01 -17.94
CA GLU A 170 -10.65 24.91 -16.76
C GLU A 170 -10.76 26.27 -16.05
N ARG A 171 -11.94 26.57 -15.51
CA ARG A 171 -12.17 27.78 -14.75
C ARG A 171 -11.39 27.73 -13.43
N GLN A 172 -10.53 28.72 -13.19
CA GLN A 172 -9.64 28.74 -12.02
C GLN A 172 -10.38 28.78 -10.67
N SER A 173 -11.61 29.32 -10.65
CA SER A 173 -12.38 29.47 -9.40
C SER A 173 -12.95 28.16 -8.85
N ASP A 174 -13.32 27.22 -9.71
CA ASP A 174 -14.03 25.99 -9.32
C ASP A 174 -13.62 24.74 -10.12
N GLY A 175 -12.67 24.88 -11.06
CA GLY A 175 -12.21 23.76 -11.91
C GLY A 175 -13.24 23.30 -12.95
N HIS A 176 -14.32 24.07 -13.19
CA HIS A 176 -15.34 23.71 -14.17
C HIS A 176 -14.83 23.85 -15.61
N GLU A 177 -15.13 22.86 -16.44
CA GLU A 177 -14.89 22.87 -17.87
C GLU A 177 -16.14 23.34 -18.61
N LYS A 178 -16.00 24.28 -19.54
CA LYS A 178 -17.13 24.89 -20.27
C LYS A 178 -18.00 23.86 -21.01
N TRP A 179 -17.40 22.78 -21.51
CA TRP A 179 -18.19 21.72 -22.19
C TRP A 179 -19.12 21.00 -21.20
N VAL A 180 -18.72 20.87 -19.91
CA VAL A 180 -19.57 20.29 -18.88
C VAL A 180 -20.76 21.18 -18.59
N ASP A 181 -20.53 22.48 -18.40
CA ASP A 181 -21.60 23.46 -18.22
C ASP A 181 -22.56 23.47 -19.41
N PHE A 182 -22.01 23.36 -20.63
CA PHE A 182 -22.81 23.28 -21.84
C PHE A 182 -23.68 22.02 -21.89
N VAL A 183 -23.15 20.86 -21.58
CA VAL A 183 -23.90 19.58 -21.56
C VAL A 183 -24.96 19.57 -20.46
N LEU A 184 -24.67 20.16 -19.30
CA LEU A 184 -25.68 20.32 -18.24
C LEU A 184 -26.87 21.18 -18.71
N LYS A 185 -26.63 22.17 -19.52
CA LYS A 185 -27.70 23.03 -20.09
C LYS A 185 -28.39 22.41 -21.30
N PHE A 186 -27.63 21.72 -22.15
CA PHE A 186 -28.11 21.11 -23.40
C PHE A 186 -27.70 19.62 -23.40
N SER A 187 -28.54 18.78 -22.78
CA SER A 187 -28.22 17.35 -22.57
C SER A 187 -28.24 16.48 -23.83
N HIS A 188 -28.74 16.99 -24.96
CA HIS A 188 -28.83 16.25 -26.23
C HIS A 188 -28.67 17.20 -27.43
N SER A 189 -28.06 16.70 -28.50
CA SER A 189 -27.85 17.48 -29.74
C SER A 189 -29.18 18.04 -30.34
N GLU A 190 -30.30 17.33 -30.20
CA GLU A 190 -31.61 17.82 -30.61
C GLU A 190 -32.09 19.08 -29.87
N CYS A 191 -31.63 19.29 -28.63
CA CYS A 191 -31.95 20.49 -27.89
C CYS A 191 -31.39 21.74 -28.59
N ILE A 192 -30.36 21.59 -29.41
CA ILE A 192 -29.68 22.67 -30.14
C ILE A 192 -30.20 22.78 -31.57
N SER A 193 -30.33 21.64 -32.27
CA SER A 193 -30.71 21.62 -33.67
C SER A 193 -32.07 22.29 -33.93
N LYS A 194 -32.97 22.31 -32.96
CA LYS A 194 -34.30 22.94 -33.00
C LYS A 194 -34.30 24.42 -32.57
N LYS A 195 -33.14 25.02 -32.25
CA LYS A 195 -33.04 26.41 -31.74
C LYS A 195 -32.42 27.33 -32.81
N SER A 196 -32.87 28.59 -32.83
CA SER A 196 -32.30 29.60 -33.71
C SER A 196 -30.98 30.15 -33.11
N PHE A 197 -30.10 30.64 -33.98
CA PHE A 197 -28.81 31.28 -33.52
C PHE A 197 -29.05 32.39 -32.52
N SER A 198 -30.11 33.19 -32.70
CA SER A 198 -30.50 34.28 -31.79
C SER A 198 -30.84 33.81 -30.36
N PHE A 199 -31.23 32.53 -30.20
CA PHE A 199 -31.47 31.94 -28.88
C PHE A 199 -30.16 31.76 -28.11
N PHE A 200 -29.09 31.36 -28.80
CA PHE A 200 -27.79 31.13 -28.15
C PHE A 200 -27.06 32.43 -27.77
N LEU A 201 -27.31 33.51 -28.47
CA LEU A 201 -26.74 34.83 -28.15
C LEU A 201 -27.35 35.45 -26.87
N LYS A 202 -28.52 34.97 -26.42
CA LYS A 202 -29.24 35.50 -25.26
C LYS A 202 -29.17 34.58 -24.02
N SER A 203 -28.57 33.42 -24.16
CA SER A 203 -28.52 32.36 -23.12
C SER A 203 -27.13 32.19 -22.53
#